data_4576846c103ff6152e12b338c28d3ded
#
_entry.id   4576846c103ff6152e12b338c28d3ded
#
_cell.length_a   1.000
_cell.length_b   1.000
_cell.length_c   1.000
_cell.angle_alpha   90.00
_cell.angle_beta   90.00
_cell.angle_gamma   90.00
#
_symmetry.space_group_name_H-M   'P 1'
#
loop_
_entity.id
_entity.type
_entity.pdbx_description
1 polymer ?
#
loop_
_entity_poly.entity_id
_entity_poly.type
_entity_poly.pdbx_seq_one_letter_code
_entity_poly.pdbx_strand_id
1 'polypeptide(L)'
;MSYTNDDSFEWFGGNVNCRYLVAYNGWDDEFDTDNGFSGKVQFALSIRDPRIADTSQSNGFESDNDADGSLTEPFTSAVFSNVTFVGPIGRDGFENTPDYINGGSVFPQNGSALGKFQSAMHIRRSSHLACFNSVAVGYPIGLIIDAEKGGTQEYAKAGKLKLQNIFFAGMDITGSDANKRYVDDLYDAVGKAEIDASQESYSSTFFKAQPGNRLFTQASELKLTAKAGLAGAADVEMVPASDSPLLNAASFTDASLSTWFDKVSYIGALGSNDSWLDGWTEFDPQNANY
;
A
#
# COMPACT_ATOMS: atom_id res chain seq x y z
N MET A 1 -5.62 6.17 13.43
CA MET A 1 -4.29 6.71 13.84
C MET A 1 -3.99 7.93 12.99
N SER A 2 -3.31 8.95 13.53
CA SER A 2 -2.91 10.13 12.78
C SER A 2 -1.57 10.65 13.29
N TYR A 3 -0.69 11.05 12.35
CA TYR A 3 0.62 11.62 12.65
C TYR A 3 1.46 10.77 13.62
N THR A 4 1.50 9.47 13.38
CA THR A 4 2.38 8.56 14.13
C THR A 4 3.84 8.86 13.80
N ASN A 5 4.75 8.61 14.73
CA ASN A 5 6.19 8.79 14.51
C ASN A 5 6.89 7.53 14.00
N ASP A 6 6.13 6.55 13.65
CA ASP A 6 6.49 5.25 13.14
C ASP A 6 5.28 4.73 12.37
N ASP A 7 5.07 3.45 12.27
CA ASP A 7 3.93 2.85 11.60
C ASP A 7 2.58 3.32 12.14
N SER A 8 1.61 3.39 11.24
CA SER A 8 0.25 3.72 11.64
C SER A 8 -0.43 2.54 12.35
N PHE A 9 -0.26 1.34 11.84
CA PHE A 9 -0.72 0.08 12.44
C PHE A 9 0.32 -1.00 12.20
N GLU A 10 0.83 -1.59 13.28
CA GLU A 10 1.82 -2.64 13.23
C GLU A 10 1.35 -3.86 14.04
N TRP A 11 1.52 -5.07 13.50
CA TRP A 11 1.12 -6.33 14.12
C TRP A 11 2.30 -7.30 14.20
N PHE A 12 2.79 -7.53 15.40
CA PHE A 12 3.78 -8.56 15.70
C PHE A 12 3.13 -9.87 16.10
N GLY A 13 2.72 -10.66 15.11
CA GLY A 13 2.09 -11.94 15.36
C GLY A 13 0.62 -11.88 15.80
N GLY A 14 0.09 -13.03 16.16
CA GLY A 14 -1.31 -13.16 16.56
C GLY A 14 -2.29 -13.26 15.38
N ASN A 15 -3.59 -13.15 15.68
CA ASN A 15 -4.65 -13.35 14.69
C ASN A 15 -5.88 -12.45 14.96
N VAL A 16 -5.67 -11.28 15.54
CA VAL A 16 -6.74 -10.31 15.73
C VAL A 16 -7.31 -9.88 14.38
N ASN A 17 -8.64 -9.73 14.31
CA ASN A 17 -9.31 -9.23 13.10
C ASN A 17 -9.74 -7.78 13.31
N CYS A 18 -9.50 -6.94 12.32
CA CYS A 18 -9.76 -5.50 12.38
C CYS A 18 -10.63 -5.03 11.22
N ARG A 19 -11.50 -4.04 11.49
CA ARG A 19 -12.28 -3.34 10.46
C ARG A 19 -12.28 -1.84 10.71
N TYR A 20 -12.48 -1.07 9.63
CA TYR A 20 -12.64 0.37 9.69
C TYR A 20 -11.42 1.08 10.29
N LEU A 21 -10.26 0.79 9.70
CA LEU A 21 -9.01 1.41 10.09
C LEU A 21 -8.75 2.66 9.23
N VAL A 22 -8.25 3.72 9.87
CA VAL A 22 -7.79 4.92 9.18
C VAL A 22 -6.37 5.22 9.62
N ALA A 23 -5.44 5.15 8.67
CA ALA A 23 -4.07 5.60 8.79
C ALA A 23 -3.95 6.97 8.10
N TYR A 24 -3.62 8.01 8.84
CA TYR A 24 -3.62 9.38 8.33
C TYR A 24 -2.32 10.08 8.63
N ASN A 25 -1.55 10.35 7.58
CA ASN A 25 -0.30 11.08 7.66
C ASN A 25 0.70 10.47 8.66
N GLY A 26 0.83 9.14 8.64
CA GLY A 26 1.85 8.42 9.39
C GLY A 26 3.26 8.73 8.89
N TRP A 27 4.27 8.40 9.70
CA TRP A 27 5.65 8.68 9.36
C TRP A 27 6.24 7.57 8.49
N ASP A 28 6.19 6.31 8.95
CA ASP A 28 6.74 5.16 8.23
C ASP A 28 5.64 4.39 7.46
N ASP A 29 5.37 3.15 7.74
CA ASP A 29 4.40 2.36 6.99
C ASP A 29 2.97 2.53 7.51
N GLU A 30 1.99 2.28 6.64
CA GLU A 30 0.59 2.45 7.07
C GLU A 30 0.02 1.20 7.73
N PHE A 31 0.37 0.04 7.18
CA PHE A 31 -0.03 -1.26 7.70
C PHE A 31 1.15 -2.22 7.62
N ASP A 32 1.82 -2.46 8.73
CA ASP A 32 2.92 -3.41 8.82
C ASP A 32 2.48 -4.71 9.51
N THR A 33 2.91 -5.83 8.97
CA THR A 33 2.59 -7.17 9.47
C THR A 33 3.84 -8.02 9.56
N ASP A 34 4.11 -8.57 10.76
CA ASP A 34 5.33 -9.29 11.04
C ASP A 34 5.09 -10.46 12.00
N ASN A 35 6.13 -11.28 12.19
CA ASN A 35 6.25 -12.30 13.23
C ASN A 35 5.04 -13.26 13.35
N GLY A 36 4.51 -13.70 12.20
CA GLY A 36 3.45 -14.69 12.16
C GLY A 36 2.03 -14.14 12.33
N PHE A 37 1.83 -12.84 12.10
CA PHE A 37 0.48 -12.29 12.11
C PHE A 37 -0.39 -12.94 11.02
N SER A 38 -1.57 -13.47 11.43
CA SER A 38 -2.51 -14.19 10.56
C SER A 38 -3.95 -13.67 10.66
N GLY A 39 -4.11 -12.43 11.12
CA GLY A 39 -5.41 -11.78 11.24
C GLY A 39 -6.01 -11.37 9.90
N LYS A 40 -7.27 -10.90 9.97
CA LYS A 40 -8.02 -10.40 8.82
C LYS A 40 -8.32 -8.93 9.00
N VAL A 41 -8.13 -8.14 7.93
CA VAL A 41 -8.40 -6.71 7.95
C VAL A 41 -9.30 -6.35 6.77
N GLN A 42 -10.37 -5.59 7.04
CA GLN A 42 -11.28 -5.10 6.01
C GLN A 42 -11.68 -3.65 6.24
N PHE A 43 -11.86 -2.90 5.15
CA PHE A 43 -12.18 -1.48 5.15
C PHE A 43 -11.10 -0.66 5.87
N ALA A 44 -9.92 -0.62 5.28
CA ALA A 44 -8.80 0.17 5.74
C ALA A 44 -8.49 1.29 4.75
N LEU A 45 -8.35 2.49 5.26
CA LEU A 45 -8.04 3.69 4.48
C LEU A 45 -6.70 4.25 4.93
N SER A 46 -5.79 4.45 4.00
CA SER A 46 -4.53 5.14 4.20
C SER A 46 -4.49 6.42 3.38
N ILE A 47 -4.08 7.52 3.99
CA ILE A 47 -3.86 8.81 3.34
C ILE A 47 -2.50 9.35 3.78
N ARG A 48 -1.57 9.51 2.83
CA ARG A 48 -0.23 10.04 3.09
C ARG A 48 -0.21 11.56 3.03
N ASP A 49 0.54 12.21 3.92
CA ASP A 49 1.02 13.57 3.68
C ASP A 49 2.21 13.48 2.70
N PRO A 50 2.21 14.21 1.58
CA PRO A 50 3.26 14.10 0.58
C PRO A 50 4.65 14.58 1.05
N ARG A 51 4.75 15.17 2.23
CA ARG A 51 5.97 15.71 2.83
C ARG A 51 6.46 14.91 4.03
N ILE A 52 5.73 13.88 4.45
CA ILE A 52 6.06 13.09 5.65
C ILE A 52 6.36 11.65 5.25
N ALA A 53 7.62 11.26 5.38
CA ALA A 53 8.03 9.88 5.21
C ALA A 53 9.32 9.59 6.00
N ASP A 54 9.57 8.34 6.33
CA ASP A 54 10.74 7.92 7.06
C ASP A 54 11.97 7.77 6.16
N THR A 55 13.14 7.85 6.77
CA THR A 55 14.42 7.64 6.08
C THR A 55 14.64 6.18 5.71
N SER A 56 13.92 5.25 6.33
CA SER A 56 13.89 3.82 6.01
C SER A 56 13.10 3.52 4.74
N GLN A 57 12.20 4.39 4.33
CA GLN A 57 11.32 4.31 3.16
C GLN A 57 9.91 3.84 3.52
N SER A 58 8.98 4.76 3.38
CA SER A 58 7.59 4.54 3.78
C SER A 58 6.75 3.87 2.69
N ASN A 59 5.93 2.92 3.10
CA ASN A 59 5.04 2.14 2.24
C ASN A 59 3.56 2.22 2.67
N GLY A 60 2.68 1.72 1.84
CA GLY A 60 1.29 1.45 2.22
C GLY A 60 1.19 0.16 3.04
N PHE A 61 1.70 -0.94 2.51
CA PHE A 61 2.04 -2.17 3.25
C PHE A 61 3.55 -2.33 3.36
N GLU A 62 4.02 -2.71 4.54
CA GLU A 62 5.20 -3.53 4.70
C GLU A 62 4.74 -4.90 5.26
N SER A 63 5.35 -6.00 4.82
CA SER A 63 4.97 -7.32 5.32
C SER A 63 6.16 -8.26 5.34
N ASP A 64 6.55 -8.69 6.53
CA ASP A 64 7.67 -9.57 6.82
C ASP A 64 7.20 -10.86 7.49
N ASN A 65 7.96 -11.96 7.32
CA ASN A 65 7.80 -13.09 8.24
C ASN A 65 8.56 -12.86 9.53
N ASP A 66 9.79 -12.38 9.39
CA ASP A 66 10.67 -11.90 10.47
C ASP A 66 11.85 -11.13 9.84
N ALA A 67 12.64 -10.45 10.66
CA ALA A 67 13.76 -9.61 10.24
C ALA A 67 14.81 -10.32 9.36
N ASP A 68 14.91 -11.64 9.45
CA ASP A 68 15.87 -12.44 8.69
C ASP A 68 15.26 -13.14 7.46
N GLY A 69 13.95 -13.09 7.29
CA GLY A 69 13.23 -13.82 6.25
C GLY A 69 13.29 -15.33 6.46
N SER A 70 13.30 -15.76 7.70
CA SER A 70 13.44 -17.18 8.06
C SER A 70 12.19 -17.99 7.71
N LEU A 71 12.27 -19.30 7.94
CA LEU A 71 11.16 -20.23 7.81
C LEU A 71 10.45 -20.49 9.15
N THR A 72 10.58 -19.59 10.10
CA THR A 72 9.92 -19.67 11.40
C THR A 72 8.40 -19.66 11.24
N GLU A 73 7.74 -20.62 11.82
CA GLU A 73 6.28 -20.73 11.86
C GLU A 73 5.72 -20.20 13.20
N PRO A 74 4.51 -19.64 13.19
CA PRO A 74 3.61 -19.49 12.03
C PRO A 74 4.11 -18.39 11.08
N PHE A 75 3.95 -18.61 9.78
CA PHE A 75 4.23 -17.57 8.80
C PHE A 75 3.28 -16.39 8.92
N THR A 76 3.80 -15.19 8.71
CA THR A 76 2.98 -14.01 8.49
C THR A 76 2.11 -14.24 7.26
N SER A 77 0.79 -14.29 7.48
CA SER A 77 -0.21 -14.68 6.47
C SER A 77 -1.50 -13.88 6.61
N ALA A 78 -1.36 -12.60 6.91
CA ALA A 78 -2.46 -11.65 7.01
C ALA A 78 -3.34 -11.65 5.74
N VAL A 79 -4.65 -11.47 5.91
CA VAL A 79 -5.59 -11.36 4.79
C VAL A 79 -6.29 -10.01 4.84
N PHE A 80 -5.99 -9.18 3.86
CA PHE A 80 -6.62 -7.87 3.69
C PHE A 80 -7.65 -7.88 2.56
N SER A 81 -8.72 -7.12 2.70
CA SER A 81 -9.68 -6.85 1.63
C SER A 81 -10.24 -5.43 1.75
N ASN A 82 -10.56 -4.80 0.64
CA ASN A 82 -11.15 -3.47 0.62
C ASN A 82 -10.28 -2.41 1.31
N VAL A 83 -9.04 -2.29 0.87
CA VAL A 83 -8.11 -1.25 1.31
C VAL A 83 -8.00 -0.17 0.24
N THR A 84 -7.95 1.08 0.67
CA THR A 84 -7.63 2.23 -0.19
C THR A 84 -6.35 2.88 0.31
N PHE A 85 -5.35 3.00 -0.57
CA PHE A 85 -4.12 3.73 -0.31
C PHE A 85 -4.09 4.99 -1.16
N VAL A 86 -4.08 6.15 -0.53
CA VAL A 86 -3.88 7.45 -1.17
C VAL A 86 -2.45 7.90 -0.93
N GLY A 87 -1.62 7.73 -1.94
CA GLY A 87 -0.19 8.04 -1.91
C GLY A 87 0.12 9.53 -2.10
N PRO A 88 1.41 9.87 -2.18
CA PRO A 88 1.87 11.26 -2.22
C PRO A 88 1.83 11.90 -3.61
N ILE A 89 1.89 11.12 -4.70
CA ILE A 89 1.99 11.65 -6.07
C ILE A 89 0.72 12.38 -6.45
N GLY A 90 0.89 13.55 -7.06
CA GLY A 90 -0.23 14.41 -7.47
C GLY A 90 -0.77 15.30 -6.37
N ARG A 91 -0.19 15.25 -5.17
CA ARG A 91 -0.52 16.12 -4.04
C ARG A 91 0.53 17.22 -3.86
N ASP A 92 0.10 18.37 -3.36
CA ASP A 92 0.96 19.53 -3.21
C ASP A 92 2.13 19.26 -2.25
N GLY A 93 3.33 19.63 -2.70
CA GLY A 93 4.55 19.48 -1.90
C GLY A 93 5.27 18.15 -2.05
N PHE A 94 4.79 17.25 -2.90
CA PHE A 94 5.53 16.04 -3.24
C PHE A 94 6.62 16.34 -4.28
N GLU A 95 7.82 15.86 -4.01
CA GLU A 95 8.95 15.92 -4.94
C GLU A 95 9.55 14.52 -5.13
N ASN A 96 9.60 14.10 -6.39
CA ASN A 96 10.26 12.85 -6.79
C ASN A 96 11.63 13.17 -7.39
N THR A 97 12.64 13.33 -6.53
CA THR A 97 14.02 13.61 -6.93
C THR A 97 14.92 12.39 -6.78
N PRO A 98 16.10 12.33 -7.44
CA PRO A 98 17.08 11.27 -7.18
C PRO A 98 17.50 11.18 -5.71
N ASP A 99 17.57 12.31 -5.02
CA ASP A 99 17.88 12.35 -3.59
C ASP A 99 16.76 11.75 -2.74
N TYR A 100 15.54 11.92 -3.15
CA TYR A 100 14.37 11.27 -2.58
C TYR A 100 14.52 9.74 -2.54
N ILE A 101 14.88 9.13 -3.68
CA ILE A 101 15.01 7.67 -3.79
C ILE A 101 16.24 7.14 -3.03
N ASN A 102 17.36 7.88 -3.12
CA ASN A 102 18.63 7.46 -2.55
C ASN A 102 18.82 7.88 -1.09
N GLY A 103 17.86 8.60 -0.52
CA GLY A 103 17.99 9.17 0.81
C GLY A 103 19.12 10.16 0.96
N GLY A 104 19.29 11.00 -0.05
CA GLY A 104 20.37 11.96 -0.10
C GLY A 104 20.39 12.97 1.03
N SER A 105 21.33 13.91 0.95
CA SER A 105 21.58 14.92 2.00
C SER A 105 20.48 15.97 2.17
N VAL A 106 19.52 15.99 1.26
CA VAL A 106 18.41 16.95 1.29
C VAL A 106 17.30 16.59 2.29
N PHE A 107 17.30 15.37 2.80
CA PHE A 107 16.38 15.02 3.86
C PHE A 107 16.70 15.83 5.11
N PRO A 108 15.72 16.55 5.67
CA PRO A 108 15.92 17.09 7.00
C PRO A 108 16.18 15.91 7.93
N GLN A 109 17.07 16.11 8.86
CA GLN A 109 17.44 15.08 9.84
C GLN A 109 16.29 14.65 10.74
N ASN A 110 15.19 15.37 10.68
CA ASN A 110 13.92 15.02 11.33
C ASN A 110 13.00 14.18 10.41
N GLY A 111 13.49 13.77 9.27
CA GLY A 111 12.75 12.91 8.36
C GLY A 111 11.56 13.53 7.62
N SER A 112 11.31 14.80 7.73
CA SER A 112 9.99 15.34 7.39
C SER A 112 9.93 16.11 6.11
N ALA A 113 10.74 16.41 5.26
CA ALA A 113 10.45 17.27 4.11
C ALA A 113 10.59 16.55 2.80
N LEU A 114 11.25 15.75 2.39
CA LEU A 114 11.35 15.01 1.14
C LEU A 114 11.39 13.51 1.46
N GLY A 115 10.30 13.04 2.03
CA GLY A 115 10.26 11.69 2.54
C GLY A 115 10.64 10.65 1.49
N LYS A 116 11.12 9.53 1.93
CA LYS A 116 11.46 8.39 1.09
C LYS A 116 10.24 7.51 0.87
N PHE A 117 9.24 7.99 0.17
CA PHE A 117 8.14 7.12 -0.22
C PHE A 117 8.64 6.04 -1.17
N GLN A 118 8.30 4.81 -0.91
CA GLN A 118 8.74 3.70 -1.71
C GLN A 118 7.59 3.09 -2.52
N SER A 119 6.71 2.34 -1.89
CA SER A 119 5.70 1.59 -2.64
C SER A 119 4.33 1.59 -1.97
N ALA A 120 3.30 1.27 -2.76
CA ALA A 120 2.00 0.95 -2.18
C ALA A 120 2.03 -0.38 -1.41
N MET A 121 2.81 -1.35 -1.87
CA MET A 121 2.92 -2.67 -1.25
C MET A 121 4.36 -3.17 -1.30
N HIS A 122 5.03 -3.31 -0.14
CA HIS A 122 6.32 -3.94 0.02
C HIS A 122 6.16 -5.26 0.78
N ILE A 123 6.29 -6.37 0.08
CA ILE A 123 6.14 -7.71 0.64
C ILE A 123 7.48 -8.43 0.54
N ARG A 124 8.05 -8.80 1.68
CA ARG A 124 9.43 -9.25 1.77
C ARG A 124 9.61 -10.36 2.80
N ARG A 125 10.84 -10.86 2.92
CA ARG A 125 11.30 -11.72 4.01
C ARG A 125 10.35 -12.89 4.32
N SER A 126 9.96 -13.62 3.26
CA SER A 126 9.12 -14.83 3.36
C SER A 126 7.67 -14.62 3.79
N SER A 127 7.12 -13.40 3.75
CA SER A 127 5.71 -13.16 4.05
C SER A 127 4.77 -13.86 3.04
N HIS A 128 3.65 -14.34 3.53
CA HIS A 128 2.54 -14.94 2.77
C HIS A 128 1.31 -14.03 2.73
N LEU A 129 1.48 -12.72 2.83
CA LEU A 129 0.39 -11.75 2.81
C LEU A 129 -0.56 -11.99 1.63
N ALA A 130 -1.85 -11.87 1.89
CA ALA A 130 -2.90 -11.87 0.86
C ALA A 130 -3.70 -10.56 0.90
N CYS A 131 -3.87 -9.92 -0.26
CA CYS A 131 -4.69 -8.72 -0.39
C CYS A 131 -5.66 -8.85 -1.57
N PHE A 132 -6.89 -8.41 -1.34
CA PHE A 132 -7.99 -8.53 -2.30
C PHE A 132 -8.78 -7.22 -2.39
N ASN A 133 -9.45 -7.00 -3.52
CA ASN A 133 -10.44 -5.93 -3.70
C ASN A 133 -9.95 -4.55 -3.22
N SER A 134 -8.71 -4.20 -3.51
CA SER A 134 -8.07 -3.02 -2.96
C SER A 134 -7.56 -2.10 -4.06
N VAL A 135 -7.34 -0.84 -3.73
CA VAL A 135 -6.88 0.17 -4.68
C VAL A 135 -5.76 0.99 -4.07
N ALA A 136 -4.75 1.29 -4.86
CA ALA A 136 -3.72 2.23 -4.50
C ALA A 136 -3.56 3.30 -5.60
N VAL A 137 -3.34 4.53 -5.18
CA VAL A 137 -3.27 5.70 -6.04
C VAL A 137 -2.01 6.49 -5.71
N GLY A 138 -1.21 6.81 -6.75
CA GLY A 138 -0.17 7.81 -6.63
C GLY A 138 1.01 7.44 -5.72
N TYR A 139 1.56 6.25 -5.86
CA TYR A 139 2.83 5.86 -5.25
C TYR A 139 3.95 5.78 -6.30
N PRO A 140 5.23 5.99 -5.91
CA PRO A 140 6.34 5.79 -6.83
C PRO A 140 6.38 4.38 -7.41
N ILE A 141 6.18 3.37 -6.56
CA ILE A 141 6.14 1.96 -6.95
C ILE A 141 4.81 1.36 -6.51
N GLY A 142 4.17 0.60 -7.38
CA GLY A 142 2.95 -0.12 -7.02
C GLY A 142 3.24 -1.31 -6.09
N LEU A 143 4.13 -2.21 -6.51
CA LEU A 143 4.42 -3.46 -5.81
C LEU A 143 5.92 -3.77 -5.75
N ILE A 144 6.38 -4.17 -4.58
CA ILE A 144 7.68 -4.81 -4.40
C ILE A 144 7.46 -6.19 -3.79
N ILE A 145 7.83 -7.24 -4.50
CA ILE A 145 8.01 -8.59 -3.94
C ILE A 145 9.52 -8.80 -3.83
N ASP A 146 10.04 -8.48 -2.66
CA ASP A 146 11.47 -8.42 -2.43
C ASP A 146 12.08 -9.83 -2.34
N ALA A 147 13.15 -10.03 -3.07
CA ALA A 147 13.92 -11.27 -3.09
C ALA A 147 15.29 -11.13 -2.40
N GLU A 148 15.52 -10.05 -1.63
CA GLU A 148 16.82 -9.83 -0.97
C GLU A 148 17.05 -10.82 0.16
N LYS A 149 16.02 -11.07 0.97
CA LYS A 149 16.06 -12.05 2.07
C LYS A 149 14.86 -12.98 2.01
N GLY A 150 15.08 -14.24 2.35
CA GLY A 150 14.03 -15.26 2.38
C GLY A 150 13.52 -15.66 1.00
N GLY A 151 12.34 -16.28 0.95
CA GLY A 151 11.76 -16.92 -0.23
C GLY A 151 10.47 -16.26 -0.73
N THR A 152 10.30 -14.94 -0.60
CA THR A 152 9.02 -14.27 -0.90
C THR A 152 8.53 -14.52 -2.33
N GLN A 153 9.43 -14.42 -3.31
CA GLN A 153 9.08 -14.70 -4.72
C GLN A 153 8.74 -16.18 -4.97
N GLU A 154 9.41 -17.11 -4.30
CA GLU A 154 9.10 -18.54 -4.37
C GLU A 154 7.73 -18.84 -3.76
N TYR A 155 7.38 -18.19 -2.67
CA TYR A 155 6.04 -18.30 -2.07
C TYR A 155 4.95 -17.68 -2.94
N ALA A 156 5.25 -16.57 -3.60
CA ALA A 156 4.35 -15.98 -4.58
C ALA A 156 4.11 -16.94 -5.78
N LYS A 157 5.16 -17.55 -6.33
CA LYS A 157 5.06 -18.58 -7.37
C LYS A 157 4.28 -19.82 -6.92
N ALA A 158 4.40 -20.21 -5.65
CA ALA A 158 3.66 -21.31 -5.04
C ALA A 158 2.20 -20.96 -4.67
N GLY A 159 1.74 -19.72 -4.92
CA GLY A 159 0.38 -19.27 -4.63
C GLY A 159 0.10 -19.04 -3.14
N LYS A 160 1.13 -18.91 -2.31
CA LYS A 160 1.00 -18.60 -0.90
C LYS A 160 0.71 -17.11 -0.68
N LEU A 161 1.37 -16.26 -1.44
CA LEU A 161 1.11 -14.84 -1.51
C LEU A 161 0.08 -14.58 -2.62
N LYS A 162 -0.97 -13.81 -2.32
CA LYS A 162 -2.07 -13.55 -3.25
C LYS A 162 -2.40 -12.07 -3.29
N LEU A 163 -2.32 -11.47 -4.47
CA LEU A 163 -2.73 -10.09 -4.71
C LEU A 163 -3.74 -10.08 -5.86
N GLN A 164 -5.02 -10.16 -5.55
CA GLN A 164 -6.06 -10.34 -6.56
C GLN A 164 -7.08 -9.21 -6.51
N ASN A 165 -7.51 -8.79 -7.70
CA ASN A 165 -8.50 -7.72 -7.81
C ASN A 165 -7.99 -6.41 -7.18
N ILE A 166 -6.72 -6.09 -7.45
CA ILE A 166 -6.03 -4.88 -7.01
C ILE A 166 -5.95 -3.90 -8.17
N PHE A 167 -6.33 -2.65 -7.94
CA PHE A 167 -6.24 -1.58 -8.93
C PHE A 167 -5.12 -0.61 -8.54
N PHE A 168 -4.15 -0.41 -9.42
CA PHE A 168 -3.12 0.62 -9.31
C PHE A 168 -3.40 1.76 -10.29
N ALA A 169 -3.30 3.00 -9.83
CA ALA A 169 -3.53 4.18 -10.66
C ALA A 169 -2.50 5.28 -10.37
N GLY A 170 -1.91 5.84 -11.42
CA GLY A 170 -0.96 6.95 -11.28
C GLY A 170 0.32 6.58 -10.55
N MET A 171 0.78 5.34 -10.68
CA MET A 171 2.11 4.92 -10.22
C MET A 171 3.18 5.36 -11.21
N ASP A 172 4.39 5.73 -10.74
CA ASP A 172 5.52 5.97 -11.65
C ASP A 172 5.95 4.66 -12.31
N ILE A 173 6.02 3.56 -11.54
CA ILE A 173 6.23 2.21 -12.07
C ILE A 173 5.30 1.19 -11.42
N THR A 174 5.02 0.11 -12.15
CA THR A 174 4.14 -0.96 -11.65
C THR A 174 4.78 -1.75 -10.51
N GLY A 175 6.06 -2.10 -10.63
CA GLY A 175 6.74 -2.90 -9.64
C GLY A 175 8.26 -2.85 -9.74
N SER A 176 8.92 -3.27 -8.67
CA SER A 176 10.37 -3.41 -8.55
C SER A 176 10.71 -4.65 -7.72
N ASP A 177 11.89 -5.19 -7.89
CA ASP A 177 12.39 -6.32 -7.10
C ASP A 177 13.39 -5.88 -6.03
N ALA A 178 13.48 -4.60 -5.74
CA ALA A 178 14.32 -3.92 -4.76
C ALA A 178 15.84 -4.12 -4.95
N ASN A 179 16.31 -5.33 -5.16
CA ASN A 179 17.73 -5.66 -5.26
C ASN A 179 18.23 -5.88 -6.70
N LYS A 180 17.35 -5.75 -7.69
CA LYS A 180 17.66 -5.89 -9.13
C LYS A 180 17.15 -4.69 -9.90
N ARG A 181 17.82 -4.42 -11.00
CA ARG A 181 17.46 -3.31 -11.88
C ARG A 181 16.85 -3.84 -13.16
N TYR A 182 15.61 -3.47 -13.36
CA TYR A 182 14.88 -3.71 -14.60
C TYR A 182 14.47 -2.37 -15.22
N VAL A 183 13.87 -2.41 -16.40
CA VAL A 183 13.39 -1.21 -17.09
C VAL A 183 12.40 -0.39 -16.27
N ASP A 184 11.67 -1.02 -15.40
CA ASP A 184 10.68 -0.45 -14.50
C ASP A 184 11.19 -0.22 -13.06
N ASP A 185 12.50 -0.32 -12.84
CA ASP A 185 13.08 -0.05 -11.52
C ASP A 185 13.51 1.42 -11.41
N LEU A 186 12.98 2.12 -10.42
CA LEU A 186 13.36 3.50 -10.09
C LEU A 186 14.71 3.60 -9.37
N TYR A 187 15.21 2.52 -8.78
CA TYR A 187 16.41 2.59 -7.97
C TYR A 187 17.66 2.66 -8.80
N ASP A 188 18.32 3.82 -8.77
CA ASP A 188 19.70 3.96 -9.20
C ASP A 188 20.65 3.62 -8.03
N ALA A 189 20.61 2.38 -7.57
CA ALA A 189 21.43 1.99 -6.44
C ALA A 189 22.87 1.77 -6.87
N VAL A 190 23.77 2.52 -6.25
CA VAL A 190 25.22 2.31 -6.36
C VAL A 190 25.54 0.86 -5.97
N GLY A 191 26.16 0.11 -6.86
CA GLY A 191 26.57 -1.27 -6.63
C GLY A 191 25.56 -2.35 -7.00
N LYS A 192 24.38 -2.01 -7.52
CA LYS A 192 23.44 -2.99 -8.08
C LYS A 192 23.87 -3.43 -9.51
N ALA A 193 23.41 -4.60 -9.92
CA ALA A 193 23.64 -5.13 -11.25
C ALA A 193 23.16 -4.15 -12.34
N GLU A 194 23.75 -4.26 -13.54
CA GLU A 194 23.31 -3.47 -14.69
C GLU A 194 21.81 -3.70 -14.96
N ILE A 195 21.14 -2.66 -15.43
CA ILE A 195 19.73 -2.72 -15.81
C ILE A 195 19.60 -3.68 -16.99
N ASP A 196 18.78 -4.70 -16.87
CA ASP A 196 18.28 -5.45 -18.01
C ASP A 196 17.07 -4.70 -18.60
N ALA A 197 17.33 -3.81 -19.55
CA ALA A 197 16.31 -3.02 -20.21
C ALA A 197 15.33 -3.85 -21.07
N SER A 198 15.56 -5.14 -21.22
CA SER A 198 14.70 -6.04 -21.98
C SER A 198 13.63 -6.72 -21.12
N GLN A 199 13.73 -6.63 -19.79
CA GLN A 199 12.86 -7.34 -18.87
C GLN A 199 12.18 -6.37 -17.87
N GLU A 200 10.96 -6.72 -17.53
CA GLU A 200 10.28 -6.16 -16.35
C GLU A 200 10.67 -6.92 -15.09
N SER A 201 10.50 -6.27 -13.93
CA SER A 201 10.66 -6.92 -12.63
C SER A 201 9.72 -8.13 -12.48
N TYR A 202 10.10 -9.06 -11.62
CA TYR A 202 9.19 -10.14 -11.21
C TYR A 202 7.89 -9.57 -10.63
N SER A 203 7.99 -8.53 -9.81
CA SER A 203 6.85 -7.87 -9.17
C SER A 203 5.85 -7.34 -10.19
N SER A 204 6.30 -6.64 -11.24
CA SER A 204 5.43 -6.18 -12.34
C SER A 204 4.78 -7.33 -13.08
N THR A 205 5.55 -8.33 -13.43
CA THR A 205 5.05 -9.53 -14.14
C THR A 205 4.02 -10.28 -13.28
N PHE A 206 4.32 -10.46 -12.00
CA PHE A 206 3.42 -11.09 -11.04
C PHE A 206 2.10 -10.34 -10.94
N PHE A 207 2.16 -9.00 -10.72
CA PHE A 207 0.96 -8.17 -10.60
C PHE A 207 0.04 -8.30 -11.82
N LYS A 208 0.60 -8.20 -13.02
CA LYS A 208 -0.14 -8.27 -14.29
C LYS A 208 -0.76 -9.65 -14.54
N ALA A 209 -0.16 -10.70 -13.98
CA ALA A 209 -0.66 -12.07 -14.13
C ALA A 209 -1.76 -12.44 -13.14
N GLN A 210 -1.96 -11.66 -12.06
CA GLN A 210 -2.95 -12.01 -11.04
C GLN A 210 -4.39 -11.71 -11.51
N PRO A 211 -5.36 -12.54 -11.09
CA PRO A 211 -6.76 -12.35 -11.48
C PRO A 211 -7.33 -11.00 -11.04
N GLY A 212 -7.96 -10.30 -11.97
CA GLY A 212 -8.69 -9.08 -11.69
C GLY A 212 -7.84 -7.83 -11.42
N ASN A 213 -6.52 -7.93 -11.39
CA ASN A 213 -5.65 -6.77 -11.24
C ASN A 213 -5.71 -5.86 -12.46
N ARG A 214 -5.69 -4.55 -12.22
CA ARG A 214 -5.74 -3.55 -13.28
C ARG A 214 -4.76 -2.41 -13.03
N LEU A 215 -4.24 -1.86 -14.11
CA LEU A 215 -3.37 -0.69 -14.13
C LEU A 215 -4.09 0.45 -14.85
N PHE A 216 -4.04 1.64 -14.25
CA PHE A 216 -4.50 2.89 -14.81
C PHE A 216 -3.33 3.87 -14.84
N THR A 217 -3.14 4.51 -15.98
CA THR A 217 -2.02 5.43 -16.16
C THR A 217 -2.15 6.66 -15.26
N GLN A 218 -3.38 7.11 -15.03
CA GLN A 218 -3.66 8.29 -14.23
C GLN A 218 -4.65 7.99 -13.10
N ALA A 219 -4.45 8.63 -11.95
CA ALA A 219 -5.35 8.55 -10.81
C ALA A 219 -6.80 8.96 -11.17
N SER A 220 -6.96 9.97 -12.03
CA SER A 220 -8.26 10.48 -12.48
C SER A 220 -9.14 9.44 -13.20
N GLU A 221 -8.55 8.40 -13.75
CA GLU A 221 -9.30 7.32 -14.41
C GLU A 221 -10.15 6.50 -13.43
N LEU A 222 -9.79 6.52 -12.13
CA LEU A 222 -10.60 5.89 -11.08
C LEU A 222 -11.84 6.71 -10.71
N LYS A 223 -11.92 7.98 -11.12
CA LYS A 223 -13.04 8.88 -10.82
C LYS A 223 -13.36 8.93 -9.33
N LEU A 224 -12.32 9.12 -8.53
CA LEU A 224 -12.48 9.36 -7.12
C LEU A 224 -12.87 10.82 -6.87
N THR A 225 -13.57 11.04 -5.76
CA THR A 225 -14.01 12.37 -5.30
C THR A 225 -13.67 12.54 -3.83
N ALA A 226 -13.59 13.77 -3.36
CA ALA A 226 -13.45 14.04 -1.94
C ALA A 226 -14.70 13.61 -1.16
N LYS A 227 -14.50 13.21 0.09
CA LYS A 227 -15.62 12.90 1.00
C LYS A 227 -16.23 14.20 1.54
N ALA A 228 -17.44 14.50 1.15
CA ALA A 228 -18.14 15.68 1.62
C ALA A 228 -18.32 15.65 3.16
N GLY A 229 -18.09 16.78 3.81
CA GLY A 229 -18.29 16.95 5.24
C GLY A 229 -17.15 16.51 6.14
N LEU A 230 -16.02 16.05 5.60
CA LEU A 230 -14.81 15.80 6.37
C LEU A 230 -13.90 17.04 6.30
N ALA A 231 -13.78 17.77 7.39
CA ALA A 231 -12.80 18.85 7.51
C ALA A 231 -11.38 18.28 7.41
N GLY A 232 -10.44 19.06 6.84
CA GLY A 232 -9.04 18.66 6.69
C GLY A 232 -8.75 17.62 5.59
N ALA A 233 -9.77 16.97 5.03
CA ALA A 233 -9.63 16.03 3.92
C ALA A 233 -10.44 16.45 2.69
N ALA A 234 -10.76 17.72 2.55
CA ALA A 234 -11.60 18.24 1.48
C ALA A 234 -10.96 18.10 0.07
N ASP A 235 -9.65 18.00 0.02
CA ASP A 235 -8.83 17.83 -1.18
C ASP A 235 -8.44 16.37 -1.45
N VAL A 236 -8.78 15.45 -0.56
CA VAL A 236 -8.40 14.03 -0.71
C VAL A 236 -9.48 13.26 -1.47
N GLU A 237 -9.18 12.89 -2.68
CA GLU A 237 -10.06 12.06 -3.52
C GLU A 237 -9.97 10.59 -3.09
N MET A 238 -10.99 10.09 -2.40
CA MET A 238 -11.02 8.73 -1.84
C MET A 238 -12.34 7.99 -2.06
N VAL A 239 -13.40 8.68 -2.43
CA VAL A 239 -14.74 8.12 -2.61
C VAL A 239 -15.03 7.90 -4.10
N PRO A 240 -15.40 6.69 -4.56
CA PRO A 240 -15.71 6.46 -5.95
C PRO A 240 -16.98 7.21 -6.37
N ALA A 241 -16.91 7.96 -7.48
CA ALA A 241 -18.09 8.54 -8.13
C ALA A 241 -18.99 7.42 -8.67
N SER A 242 -20.24 7.76 -9.01
CA SER A 242 -21.24 6.77 -9.44
C SER A 242 -20.89 6.00 -10.73
N ASP A 243 -19.94 6.51 -11.51
CA ASP A 243 -19.43 5.89 -12.73
C ASP A 243 -17.95 5.44 -12.61
N SER A 244 -17.46 5.31 -11.37
CA SER A 244 -16.11 4.83 -11.10
C SER A 244 -15.95 3.35 -11.48
N PRO A 245 -14.81 2.97 -12.09
CA PRO A 245 -14.50 1.57 -12.39
C PRO A 245 -14.31 0.69 -11.15
N LEU A 246 -14.21 1.29 -9.95
CA LEU A 246 -14.13 0.55 -8.68
C LEU A 246 -15.47 -0.08 -8.28
N LEU A 247 -16.58 0.47 -8.78
CA LEU A 247 -17.93 -0.04 -8.48
C LEU A 247 -18.23 -1.31 -9.25
N ASN A 248 -18.92 -2.25 -8.61
CA ASN A 248 -19.29 -3.57 -9.15
C ASN A 248 -18.09 -4.41 -9.65
N ALA A 249 -16.90 -4.16 -9.11
CA ALA A 249 -15.66 -4.81 -9.51
C ALA A 249 -15.08 -5.77 -8.46
N ALA A 250 -15.59 -5.77 -7.23
CA ALA A 250 -15.10 -6.65 -6.18
C ALA A 250 -15.45 -8.13 -6.43
N SER A 251 -14.56 -9.01 -6.00
CA SER A 251 -14.74 -10.47 -6.06
C SER A 251 -14.43 -11.10 -4.71
N PHE A 252 -15.32 -11.94 -4.23
CA PHE A 252 -15.20 -12.70 -2.98
C PHE A 252 -15.20 -14.21 -3.24
N THR A 253 -14.66 -14.64 -4.36
CA THR A 253 -14.63 -16.05 -4.77
C THR A 253 -13.45 -16.83 -4.20
N ASP A 254 -12.37 -16.16 -3.79
CA ASP A 254 -11.25 -16.85 -3.13
C ASP A 254 -11.66 -17.40 -1.76
N ALA A 255 -11.16 -18.59 -1.44
CA ALA A 255 -11.46 -19.27 -0.19
C ALA A 255 -11.02 -18.48 1.06
N SER A 256 -9.98 -17.66 0.96
CA SER A 256 -9.51 -16.79 2.05
C SER A 256 -10.57 -15.77 2.48
N LEU A 257 -11.50 -15.42 1.58
CA LEU A 257 -12.60 -14.47 1.82
C LEU A 257 -13.94 -15.14 2.17
N SER A 258 -13.96 -16.45 2.37
CA SER A 258 -15.19 -17.20 2.58
C SER A 258 -15.89 -16.89 3.90
N THR A 259 -15.15 -16.45 4.91
CA THR A 259 -15.63 -16.19 6.26
C THR A 259 -15.15 -14.84 6.77
N TRP A 260 -15.90 -14.21 7.67
CA TRP A 260 -15.63 -12.95 8.36
C TRP A 260 -15.77 -11.70 7.47
N PHE A 261 -15.35 -11.71 6.21
CA PHE A 261 -15.44 -10.56 5.34
C PHE A 261 -16.88 -10.24 4.92
N ASP A 262 -17.25 -8.95 4.97
CA ASP A 262 -18.50 -8.47 4.41
C ASP A 262 -18.35 -8.35 2.89
N LYS A 263 -19.30 -8.97 2.18
CA LYS A 263 -19.25 -9.00 0.72
C LYS A 263 -19.90 -7.74 0.17
N VAL A 264 -19.05 -6.85 -0.34
CA VAL A 264 -19.46 -5.62 -1.02
C VAL A 264 -19.17 -5.71 -2.51
N SER A 265 -19.79 -4.86 -3.32
CA SER A 265 -19.60 -4.89 -4.77
C SER A 265 -18.43 -4.04 -5.26
N TYR A 266 -17.82 -3.23 -4.40
CA TYR A 266 -16.81 -2.26 -4.77
C TYR A 266 -15.40 -2.65 -4.31
N ILE A 267 -14.39 -2.14 -5.01
CA ILE A 267 -12.97 -2.19 -4.67
C ILE A 267 -12.63 -0.97 -3.82
N GLY A 268 -11.76 -1.16 -2.82
CA GLY A 268 -11.32 -0.10 -1.91
C GLY A 268 -12.13 -0.05 -0.63
N ALA A 269 -11.75 0.88 0.25
CA ALA A 269 -12.30 1.03 1.60
C ALA A 269 -13.69 1.64 1.65
N LEU A 270 -14.08 2.36 0.61
CA LEU A 270 -15.33 3.13 0.54
C LEU A 270 -16.10 2.82 -0.74
N GLY A 271 -17.41 2.62 -0.60
CA GLY A 271 -18.37 2.73 -1.70
C GLY A 271 -18.87 4.18 -1.85
N SER A 272 -19.62 4.45 -2.93
CA SER A 272 -20.09 5.81 -3.24
C SER A 272 -20.93 6.48 -2.16
N ASN A 273 -21.60 5.69 -1.32
CA ASN A 273 -22.54 6.17 -0.31
C ASN A 273 -22.13 5.78 1.11
N ASP A 274 -20.91 5.29 1.31
CA ASP A 274 -20.48 4.86 2.63
C ASP A 274 -20.27 6.05 3.57
N SER A 275 -20.70 5.87 4.80
CA SER A 275 -20.66 6.89 5.87
C SER A 275 -19.85 6.43 7.08
N TRP A 276 -19.10 5.32 6.98
CA TRP A 276 -18.41 4.78 8.14
C TRP A 276 -17.29 5.68 8.70
N LEU A 277 -16.84 6.68 7.94
CA LEU A 277 -15.93 7.72 8.42
C LEU A 277 -16.65 8.81 9.23
N ASP A 278 -17.96 8.95 9.09
CA ASP A 278 -18.69 10.09 9.60
C ASP A 278 -18.86 10.01 11.13
N GLY A 279 -18.61 11.14 11.79
CA GLY A 279 -18.92 11.30 13.22
C GLY A 279 -17.90 10.75 14.22
N TRP A 280 -16.80 10.12 13.76
CA TRP A 280 -15.74 9.63 14.63
C TRP A 280 -14.31 9.89 14.12
N THR A 281 -14.14 10.25 12.84
CA THR A 281 -12.84 10.62 12.28
C THR A 281 -12.67 12.14 12.29
N GLU A 282 -11.43 12.58 12.55
CA GLU A 282 -11.02 13.98 12.49
C GLU A 282 -9.75 14.07 11.63
N PHE A 283 -9.83 14.78 10.51
CA PHE A 283 -8.72 14.97 9.58
C PHE A 283 -8.05 16.35 9.69
N ASP A 284 -8.55 17.21 10.60
CA ASP A 284 -7.93 18.49 10.95
C ASP A 284 -7.79 18.63 12.48
N PRO A 285 -7.09 17.68 13.13
CA PRO A 285 -7.03 17.65 14.59
C PRO A 285 -6.33 18.86 15.21
N GLN A 286 -5.51 19.56 14.44
CA GLN A 286 -4.80 20.75 14.92
C GLN A 286 -5.73 21.97 15.05
N ASN A 287 -6.82 22.02 14.32
CA ASN A 287 -7.81 23.08 14.34
C ASN A 287 -9.13 22.66 15.00
N ALA A 288 -9.24 21.43 15.46
CA ALA A 288 -10.44 20.93 16.13
C ALA A 288 -10.63 21.57 17.52
N ASN A 289 -11.86 21.95 17.84
CA ASN A 289 -12.24 22.36 19.19
C ASN A 289 -12.73 21.11 19.96
N TYR A 290 -11.95 20.69 20.92
CA TYR A 290 -12.27 19.57 21.81
C TYR A 290 -13.01 20.03 23.08
#